data_696589ff22e65e6c4abeb7daaac212a6
#
_entry.id   696589ff22e65e6c4abeb7daaac212a6
#
_cell.length_a   1.000
_cell.length_b   1.000
_cell.length_c   1.000
_cell.angle_alpha   90.00
_cell.angle_beta   90.00
_cell.angle_gamma   90.00
#
_symmetry.space_group_name_H-M   'P 1'
#
loop_
_entity.id
_entity.type
_entity.pdbx_description
1 polymer ?
#
loop_
_entity_poly.entity_id
_entity_poly.type
_entity_poly.pdbx_seq_one_letter_code
_entity_poly.pdbx_strand_id
1 'polypeptide(L)'
;FLWMWFRRRRFYAAFRNWFWVTNGLAVIGYWLYPLAPPRLTDLGLEDPTKASLELGGALSWFQPFRNEFAAMPSMHVGYTFLFALTLFWMHRGSPLRWLAFLWPAAMLFVVMATANHWWLDAAGGVGCVLLALAVVNPLSRSLHFMPLWFHKGVALFNHLVELVCPWFAFGPRLLRHVAAG
;
A
#
# COMPACT_ATOMS: atom_id res chain seq x y z
N PHE A 1 -9.82 -3.27 -3.49
CA PHE A 1 -9.27 -4.60 -3.20
C PHE A 1 -10.23 -5.71 -3.57
N LEU A 2 -11.41 -5.79 -2.97
CA LEU A 2 -12.42 -6.84 -3.21
C LEU A 2 -12.76 -6.97 -4.69
N TRP A 3 -13.00 -5.87 -5.38
CA TRP A 3 -13.27 -5.88 -6.81
C TRP A 3 -12.13 -6.49 -7.64
N MET A 4 -10.87 -6.14 -7.35
CA MET A 4 -9.70 -6.75 -8.02
C MET A 4 -9.59 -8.23 -7.70
N TRP A 5 -9.86 -8.63 -6.45
CA TRP A 5 -9.89 -10.04 -6.05
C TRP A 5 -10.88 -10.86 -6.87
N PHE A 6 -12.09 -10.36 -7.05
CA PHE A 6 -13.14 -11.11 -7.76
C PHE A 6 -12.99 -11.05 -9.28
N ARG A 7 -12.61 -9.89 -9.83
CA ARG A 7 -12.67 -9.64 -11.28
C ARG A 7 -11.31 -9.64 -11.99
N ARG A 8 -10.21 -9.39 -11.27
CA ARG A 8 -8.89 -9.18 -11.85
C ARG A 8 -7.78 -9.80 -11.00
N ARG A 9 -7.86 -11.09 -10.72
CA ARG A 9 -6.95 -11.82 -9.81
C ARG A 9 -5.47 -11.62 -10.07
N ARG A 10 -5.04 -11.52 -11.33
CA ARG A 10 -3.63 -11.26 -11.68
C ARG A 10 -3.16 -9.92 -11.15
N PHE A 11 -3.99 -8.87 -11.31
CA PHE A 11 -3.66 -7.54 -10.79
C PHE A 11 -3.71 -7.50 -9.27
N TYR A 12 -4.65 -8.21 -8.64
CA TYR A 12 -4.70 -8.35 -7.19
C TYR A 12 -3.42 -8.99 -6.63
N ALA A 13 -2.98 -10.11 -7.21
CA ALA A 13 -1.78 -10.82 -6.74
C ALA A 13 -0.52 -9.95 -6.89
N ALA A 14 -0.37 -9.25 -8.01
CA ALA A 14 0.72 -8.32 -8.23
C ALA A 14 0.68 -7.16 -7.25
N PHE A 15 -0.47 -6.49 -7.12
CA PHE A 15 -0.68 -5.38 -6.18
C PHE A 15 -0.37 -5.80 -4.74
N ARG A 16 -0.89 -6.94 -4.28
CA ARG A 16 -0.63 -7.48 -2.94
C ARG A 16 0.87 -7.65 -2.68
N ASN A 17 1.60 -8.24 -3.62
CA ASN A 17 3.03 -8.48 -3.45
C ASN A 17 3.81 -7.17 -3.42
N TRP A 18 3.52 -6.22 -4.32
CA TRP A 18 4.12 -4.89 -4.31
C TRP A 18 3.79 -4.14 -3.01
N PHE A 19 2.55 -4.23 -2.54
CA PHE A 19 2.10 -3.60 -1.30
C PHE A 19 2.90 -4.10 -0.09
N TRP A 20 3.06 -5.42 0.06
CA TRP A 20 3.81 -5.98 1.20
C TRP A 20 5.29 -5.63 1.15
N VAL A 21 5.93 -5.69 -0.01
CA VAL A 21 7.34 -5.30 -0.16
C VAL A 21 7.52 -3.81 0.08
N THR A 22 6.62 -2.97 -0.42
CA THR A 22 6.63 -1.51 -0.16
C THR A 22 6.54 -1.23 1.34
N ASN A 23 5.64 -1.93 2.07
CA ASN A 23 5.55 -1.78 3.53
C ASN A 23 6.83 -2.20 4.24
N GLY A 24 7.42 -3.34 3.85
CA GLY A 24 8.70 -3.78 4.41
C GLY A 24 9.80 -2.76 4.23
N LEU A 25 9.93 -2.18 3.03
CA LEU A 25 10.89 -1.11 2.74
C LEU A 25 10.61 0.15 3.56
N ALA A 26 9.33 0.52 3.71
CA ALA A 26 8.95 1.68 4.52
C ALA A 26 9.29 1.48 6.00
N VAL A 27 9.03 0.31 6.57
CA VAL A 27 9.40 -0.01 7.96
C VAL A 27 10.92 0.09 8.16
N ILE A 28 11.71 -0.44 7.22
CA ILE A 28 13.17 -0.30 7.24
C ILE A 28 13.56 1.20 7.20
N GLY A 29 12.91 1.99 6.33
CA GLY A 29 13.14 3.42 6.22
C GLY A 29 12.87 4.15 7.54
N TYR A 30 11.73 3.90 8.18
CA TYR A 30 11.38 4.49 9.48
C TYR A 30 12.36 4.14 10.60
N TRP A 31 12.90 2.93 10.55
CA TRP A 31 13.87 2.47 11.55
C TRP A 31 15.26 3.05 11.33
N LEU A 32 15.71 3.12 10.07
CA LEU A 32 17.04 3.63 9.74
C LEU A 32 17.10 5.17 9.73
N TYR A 33 16.01 5.83 9.42
CA TYR A 33 15.95 7.28 9.26
C TYR A 33 14.67 7.87 9.88
N PRO A 34 14.59 7.90 11.24
CA PRO A 34 13.48 8.56 11.91
C PRO A 34 13.52 10.07 11.63
N LEU A 35 12.48 10.59 10.98
CA LEU A 35 12.39 11.98 10.58
C LEU A 35 11.12 12.62 11.14
N ALA A 36 11.28 13.81 11.75
CA ALA A 36 10.15 14.61 12.21
C ALA A 36 9.44 15.28 11.02
N PRO A 37 8.11 15.27 10.98
CA PRO A 37 7.34 16.02 9.99
C PRO A 37 7.46 17.54 10.26
N PRO A 38 7.17 18.40 9.23
CA PRO A 38 7.28 19.85 9.37
C PRO A 38 6.52 20.46 10.57
N ARG A 39 5.34 19.92 10.88
CA ARG A 39 4.49 20.39 11.99
C ARG A 39 5.12 20.22 13.38
N LEU A 40 6.12 19.37 13.52
CA LEU A 40 6.85 19.14 14.78
C LEU A 40 8.17 19.92 14.86
N THR A 41 8.44 20.75 13.86
CA THR A 41 9.61 21.64 13.83
C THR A 41 9.23 23.05 14.28
N ASP A 42 10.21 23.84 14.72
CA ASP A 42 10.00 25.23 15.21
C ASP A 42 9.74 26.24 14.07
N LEU A 43 9.01 25.81 13.04
CA LEU A 43 8.65 26.67 11.89
C LEU A 43 7.36 27.48 12.11
N GLY A 44 6.79 27.45 13.31
CA GLY A 44 5.55 28.15 13.63
C GLY A 44 4.31 27.59 12.92
N LEU A 45 4.37 26.34 12.46
CA LEU A 45 3.25 25.67 11.81
C LEU A 45 2.30 25.08 12.86
N GLU A 46 1.01 25.30 12.69
CA GLU A 46 0.02 24.65 13.54
C GLU A 46 -0.01 23.13 13.31
N ASP A 47 -0.08 22.35 14.39
CA ASP A 47 -0.24 20.91 14.30
C ASP A 47 -1.74 20.55 14.28
N PRO A 48 -2.32 20.24 13.09
CA PRO A 48 -3.74 19.91 12.99
C PRO A 48 -4.11 18.65 13.74
N THR A 49 -3.11 17.83 14.12
CA THR A 49 -3.32 16.61 14.88
C THR A 49 -3.55 16.91 16.35
N LYS A 50 -2.86 17.91 16.93
CA LYS A 50 -3.09 18.36 18.29
C LYS A 50 -4.51 18.87 18.46
N ALA A 51 -4.97 19.73 17.57
CA ALA A 51 -6.33 20.25 17.58
C ALA A 51 -7.40 19.14 17.53
N SER A 52 -7.21 18.11 16.71
CA SER A 52 -8.14 16.98 16.64
C SER A 52 -8.13 16.10 17.89
N LEU A 53 -7.02 16.07 18.62
CA LEU A 53 -6.86 15.29 19.85
C LEU A 53 -7.46 16.02 21.07
N GLU A 54 -7.28 17.33 21.14
CA GLU A 54 -7.87 18.19 22.18
C GLU A 54 -9.40 18.17 22.11
N LEU A 55 -9.97 18.01 20.91
CA LEU A 55 -11.41 17.85 20.69
C LEU A 55 -11.94 16.45 21.06
N GLY A 56 -11.15 15.59 21.72
CA GLY A 56 -11.58 14.26 22.16
C GLY A 56 -11.89 13.31 20.99
N GLY A 57 -11.16 13.43 19.90
CA GLY A 57 -11.36 12.62 18.69
C GLY A 57 -11.35 11.12 18.97
N ALA A 58 -12.18 10.36 18.25
CA ALA A 58 -12.36 8.91 18.36
C ALA A 58 -11.06 8.08 18.25
N LEU A 59 -9.95 8.70 17.89
CA LEU A 59 -8.63 8.07 17.69
C LEU A 59 -7.64 8.35 18.83
N SER A 60 -8.07 9.03 19.92
CA SER A 60 -7.18 9.35 21.07
C SER A 60 -6.56 8.11 21.71
N TRP A 61 -7.25 6.96 21.70
CA TRP A 61 -6.73 5.69 22.20
C TRP A 61 -5.60 5.08 21.35
N PHE A 62 -5.40 5.52 20.09
CA PHE A 62 -4.30 5.10 19.24
C PHE A 62 -2.99 5.88 19.48
N GLN A 63 -3.02 6.95 20.26
CA GLN A 63 -1.85 7.80 20.51
C GLN A 63 -0.59 7.03 20.96
N PRO A 64 -0.67 6.06 21.89
CA PRO A 64 0.52 5.34 22.34
C PRO A 64 1.23 4.53 21.24
N PHE A 65 0.51 4.23 20.14
CA PHE A 65 1.02 3.44 19.02
C PHE A 65 1.47 4.30 17.83
N ARG A 66 1.34 5.62 17.93
CA ARG A 66 1.70 6.54 16.86
C ARG A 66 3.18 6.86 16.89
N ASN A 67 3.89 6.52 15.81
CA ASN A 67 5.27 6.97 15.63
C ASN A 67 5.27 8.36 14.98
N GLU A 68 5.55 9.39 15.77
CA GLU A 68 5.56 10.78 15.31
C GLU A 68 6.77 11.09 14.40
N PHE A 69 7.83 10.29 14.47
CA PHE A 69 9.04 10.43 13.69
C PHE A 69 9.06 9.58 12.42
N ALA A 70 7.92 9.02 12.01
CA ALA A 70 7.79 8.24 10.79
C ALA A 70 7.36 9.11 9.59
N ALA A 71 8.04 10.23 9.37
CA ALA A 71 7.72 11.10 8.23
C ALA A 71 8.25 10.52 6.92
N MET A 72 9.46 9.93 6.89
CA MET A 72 10.08 9.40 5.67
C MET A 72 10.25 7.88 5.75
N PRO A 73 9.79 7.14 4.72
CA PRO A 73 9.10 7.55 3.51
C PRO A 73 7.60 7.82 3.72
N SER A 74 7.00 8.76 2.93
CA SER A 74 5.56 9.04 3.02
C SER A 74 4.73 7.92 2.38
N MET A 75 4.10 7.10 3.20
CA MET A 75 3.22 6.04 2.71
C MET A 75 1.85 6.55 2.26
N HIS A 76 1.44 7.76 2.64
CA HIS A 76 0.26 8.41 2.07
C HIS A 76 0.41 8.59 0.56
N VAL A 77 1.53 9.14 0.12
CA VAL A 77 1.83 9.29 -1.30
C VAL A 77 2.19 7.94 -1.94
N GLY A 78 2.96 7.09 -1.25
CA GLY A 78 3.34 5.77 -1.72
C GLY A 78 2.14 4.88 -2.07
N TYR A 79 1.16 4.76 -1.17
CA TYR A 79 -0.03 3.92 -1.42
C TYR A 79 -0.91 4.46 -2.54
N THR A 80 -1.14 5.77 -2.59
CA THR A 80 -1.94 6.37 -3.65
C THR A 80 -1.26 6.23 -5.01
N PHE A 81 0.08 6.34 -5.04
CA PHE A 81 0.88 6.11 -6.24
C PHE A 81 0.85 4.64 -6.70
N LEU A 82 1.02 3.69 -5.78
CA LEU A 82 0.91 2.26 -6.08
C LEU A 82 -0.47 1.90 -6.65
N PHE A 83 -1.52 2.47 -6.06
CA PHE A 83 -2.88 2.27 -6.53
C PHE A 83 -3.10 2.87 -7.93
N ALA A 84 -2.60 4.09 -8.15
CA ALA A 84 -2.66 4.76 -9.45
C ALA A 84 -1.94 3.96 -10.54
N LEU A 85 -0.74 3.44 -10.27
CA LEU A 85 0.00 2.57 -11.20
C LEU A 85 -0.78 1.30 -11.52
N THR A 86 -1.41 0.70 -10.52
CA THR A 86 -2.22 -0.52 -10.73
C THR A 86 -3.41 -0.23 -11.63
N LEU A 87 -4.15 0.84 -11.38
CA LEU A 87 -5.26 1.28 -12.23
C LEU A 87 -4.79 1.62 -13.65
N PHE A 88 -3.67 2.32 -13.77
CA PHE A 88 -3.07 2.67 -15.04
C PHE A 88 -2.77 1.44 -15.91
N TRP A 89 -2.23 0.38 -15.30
CA TRP A 89 -1.97 -0.86 -16.01
C TRP A 89 -3.22 -1.69 -16.29
N MET A 90 -4.21 -1.63 -15.42
CA MET A 90 -5.49 -2.30 -15.63
C MET A 90 -6.26 -1.74 -16.83
N HIS A 91 -6.14 -0.43 -17.08
CA HIS A 91 -6.91 0.28 -18.10
C HIS A 91 -6.05 0.72 -19.31
N ARG A 92 -5.12 -0.14 -19.74
CA ARG A 92 -4.17 0.17 -20.83
C ARG A 92 -4.83 0.62 -22.13
N GLY A 93 -6.05 0.16 -22.42
CA GLY A 93 -6.81 0.52 -23.62
C GLY A 93 -7.53 1.88 -23.57
N SER A 94 -7.53 2.57 -22.41
CA SER A 94 -8.24 3.84 -22.24
C SER A 94 -7.28 5.00 -22.01
N PRO A 95 -7.44 6.14 -22.70
CA PRO A 95 -6.68 7.35 -22.40
C PRO A 95 -6.98 7.91 -21.01
N LEU A 96 -8.17 7.61 -20.45
CA LEU A 96 -8.57 8.05 -19.12
C LEU A 96 -7.73 7.44 -17.99
N ARG A 97 -6.90 6.43 -18.29
CA ARG A 97 -5.98 5.83 -17.29
C ARG A 97 -5.05 6.83 -16.64
N TRP A 98 -4.74 7.95 -17.31
CA TRP A 98 -3.89 9.01 -16.78
C TRP A 98 -4.55 9.75 -15.61
N LEU A 99 -5.89 9.77 -15.53
CA LEU A 99 -6.62 10.38 -14.42
C LEU A 99 -6.33 9.70 -13.08
N ALA A 100 -5.86 8.44 -13.09
CA ALA A 100 -5.46 7.75 -11.87
C ALA A 100 -4.36 8.50 -11.11
N PHE A 101 -3.49 9.24 -11.80
CA PHE A 101 -2.41 10.01 -11.18
C PHE A 101 -2.87 11.32 -10.52
N LEU A 102 -4.10 11.75 -10.75
CA LEU A 102 -4.67 12.89 -10.00
C LEU A 102 -4.77 12.58 -8.50
N TRP A 103 -4.98 11.31 -8.14
CA TRP A 103 -5.07 10.91 -6.73
C TRP A 103 -3.75 11.11 -5.97
N PRO A 104 -2.61 10.51 -6.37
CA PRO A 104 -1.34 10.78 -5.68
C PRO A 104 -0.92 12.26 -5.76
N ALA A 105 -1.27 12.98 -6.83
CA ALA A 105 -1.02 14.42 -6.91
C ALA A 105 -1.83 15.21 -5.87
N ALA A 106 -3.12 14.90 -5.71
CA ALA A 106 -3.97 15.49 -4.67
C ALA A 106 -3.46 15.11 -3.27
N MET A 107 -3.06 13.85 -3.05
CA MET A 107 -2.51 13.42 -1.78
C MET A 107 -1.19 14.13 -1.46
N LEU A 108 -0.31 14.30 -2.43
CA LEU A 108 0.92 15.09 -2.27
C LEU A 108 0.59 16.52 -1.82
N PHE A 109 -0.35 17.17 -2.49
CA PHE A 109 -0.80 18.52 -2.10
C PHE A 109 -1.32 18.53 -0.66
N VAL A 110 -2.19 17.59 -0.28
CA VAL A 110 -2.77 17.53 1.07
C VAL A 110 -1.70 17.35 2.14
N VAL A 111 -0.76 16.40 1.97
CA VAL A 111 0.25 16.14 3.00
C VAL A 111 1.27 17.27 3.14
N MET A 112 1.48 18.06 2.08
CA MET A 112 2.29 19.26 2.11
C MET A 112 1.53 20.43 2.78
N ALA A 113 0.28 20.67 2.38
CA ALA A 113 -0.56 21.74 2.91
C ALA A 113 -0.86 21.58 4.42
N THR A 114 -0.92 20.34 4.90
CA THR A 114 -1.14 20.01 6.32
C THR A 114 0.16 19.88 7.13
N ALA A 115 1.31 20.20 6.53
CA ALA A 115 2.64 20.09 7.17
C ALA A 115 2.93 18.69 7.76
N ASN A 116 2.31 17.65 7.19
CA ASN A 116 2.52 16.27 7.63
C ASN A 116 3.79 15.64 7.05
N HIS A 117 4.22 16.09 5.86
CA HIS A 117 5.39 15.55 5.18
C HIS A 117 6.19 16.63 4.47
N TRP A 118 7.48 16.38 4.33
CA TRP A 118 8.35 17.09 3.40
C TRP A 118 8.17 16.51 1.98
N TRP A 119 8.52 17.29 0.97
CA TRP A 119 8.47 16.80 -0.42
C TRP A 119 9.40 15.59 -0.65
N LEU A 120 10.54 15.51 0.06
CA LEU A 120 11.45 14.37 0.03
C LEU A 120 10.83 13.11 0.60
N ASP A 121 9.96 13.22 1.61
CA ASP A 121 9.24 12.05 2.16
C ASP A 121 8.32 11.44 1.10
N ALA A 122 7.67 12.29 0.31
CA ALA A 122 6.84 11.87 -0.80
C ALA A 122 7.67 11.17 -1.89
N ALA A 123 8.83 11.73 -2.24
CA ALA A 123 9.76 11.09 -3.17
C ALA A 123 10.25 9.74 -2.63
N GLY A 124 10.53 9.65 -1.33
CA GLY A 124 10.88 8.40 -0.65
C GLY A 124 9.76 7.36 -0.74
N GLY A 125 8.50 7.77 -0.54
CA GLY A 125 7.34 6.89 -0.69
C GLY A 125 7.18 6.33 -2.10
N VAL A 126 7.32 7.18 -3.12
CA VAL A 126 7.36 6.77 -4.54
C VAL A 126 8.55 5.84 -4.79
N GLY A 127 9.73 6.16 -4.24
CA GLY A 127 10.94 5.35 -4.34
C GLY A 127 10.75 3.93 -3.80
N CYS A 128 10.12 3.78 -2.64
CA CYS A 128 9.78 2.47 -2.06
C CYS A 128 8.88 1.65 -3.00
N VAL A 129 7.88 2.28 -3.64
CA VAL A 129 7.01 1.60 -4.60
C VAL A 129 7.80 1.15 -5.84
N LEU A 130 8.61 2.03 -6.42
CA LEU A 130 9.41 1.71 -7.61
C LEU A 130 10.41 0.59 -7.31
N LEU A 131 11.04 0.62 -6.13
CA LEU A 131 11.95 -0.44 -5.70
C LEU A 131 11.21 -1.76 -5.48
N ALA A 132 10.02 -1.73 -4.87
CA ALA A 132 9.18 -2.92 -4.72
C ALA A 132 8.81 -3.54 -6.08
N LEU A 133 8.48 -2.71 -7.07
CA LEU A 133 8.24 -3.15 -8.45
C LEU A 133 9.49 -3.78 -9.08
N ALA A 134 10.66 -3.16 -8.89
CA ALA A 134 11.93 -3.63 -9.42
C ALA A 134 12.35 -4.98 -8.81
N VAL A 135 12.05 -5.21 -7.53
CA VAL A 135 12.38 -6.44 -6.81
C VAL A 135 11.37 -7.55 -7.12
N VAL A 136 10.08 -7.26 -7.03
CA VAL A 136 9.02 -8.29 -7.14
C VAL A 136 8.88 -8.80 -8.57
N ASN A 137 9.00 -7.95 -9.59
CA ASN A 137 8.76 -8.35 -10.97
C ASN A 137 9.80 -9.37 -11.49
N PRO A 138 11.12 -9.19 -11.33
CA PRO A 138 12.08 -10.21 -11.71
C PRO A 138 12.00 -11.45 -10.81
N LEU A 139 11.77 -11.27 -9.49
CA LEU A 139 11.63 -12.38 -8.55
C LEU A 139 10.44 -13.27 -8.93
N SER A 140 9.30 -12.70 -9.29
CA SER A 140 8.13 -13.47 -9.72
C SER A 140 8.39 -14.28 -11.00
N ARG A 141 9.23 -13.77 -11.92
CA ARG A 141 9.67 -14.51 -13.12
C ARG A 141 10.62 -15.64 -12.75
N SER A 142 11.55 -15.40 -11.83
CA SER A 142 12.51 -16.41 -11.35
C SER A 142 11.84 -17.52 -10.55
N LEU A 143 10.74 -17.23 -9.85
CA LEU A 143 9.96 -18.21 -9.08
C LEU A 143 9.29 -19.27 -9.97
N HIS A 144 9.12 -19.02 -11.28
CA HIS A 144 8.68 -20.06 -12.21
C HIS A 144 9.70 -21.20 -12.39
N PHE A 145 10.96 -20.97 -12.04
CA PHE A 145 12.03 -21.97 -12.03
C PHE A 145 12.24 -22.63 -10.66
N MET A 146 11.46 -22.24 -9.65
CA MET A 146 11.60 -22.85 -8.32
C MET A 146 11.11 -24.30 -8.29
N PRO A 147 11.78 -25.15 -7.50
CA PRO A 147 11.42 -26.57 -7.41
C PRO A 147 9.97 -26.74 -6.91
N LEU A 148 9.34 -27.81 -7.35
CA LEU A 148 7.93 -28.15 -7.05
C LEU A 148 7.59 -28.11 -5.54
N TRP A 149 8.57 -28.38 -4.66
CA TRP A 149 8.37 -28.35 -3.21
C TRP A 149 8.09 -26.93 -2.68
N PHE A 150 8.68 -25.89 -3.29
CA PHE A 150 8.40 -24.50 -2.92
C PHE A 150 6.98 -24.10 -3.31
N HIS A 151 6.53 -24.48 -4.52
CA HIS A 151 5.15 -24.27 -4.95
C HIS A 151 4.15 -25.00 -4.07
N LYS A 152 4.49 -26.21 -3.61
CA LYS A 152 3.69 -26.98 -2.63
C LYS A 152 3.66 -26.29 -1.27
N GLY A 153 4.76 -25.72 -0.79
CA GLY A 153 4.82 -24.95 0.45
C GLY A 153 3.94 -23.71 0.41
N VAL A 154 3.98 -22.94 -0.68
CA VAL A 154 3.10 -21.78 -0.89
C VAL A 154 1.64 -22.20 -1.01
N ALA A 155 1.35 -23.29 -1.71
CA ALA A 155 0.00 -23.83 -1.81
C ALA A 155 -0.54 -24.31 -0.46
N LEU A 156 0.29 -24.98 0.35
CA LEU A 156 -0.03 -25.40 1.71
C LEU A 156 -0.28 -24.19 2.62
N PHE A 157 0.57 -23.18 2.55
CA PHE A 157 0.38 -21.94 3.31
C PHE A 157 -0.95 -21.24 2.93
N ASN A 158 -1.24 -21.13 1.65
CA ASN A 158 -2.51 -20.57 1.18
C ASN A 158 -3.70 -21.41 1.65
N HIS A 159 -3.57 -22.73 1.66
CA HIS A 159 -4.60 -23.64 2.16
C HIS A 159 -4.80 -23.52 3.68
N LEU A 160 -3.72 -23.36 4.45
CA LEU A 160 -3.80 -23.09 5.88
C LEU A 160 -4.46 -21.75 6.19
N VAL A 161 -4.14 -20.71 5.40
CA VAL A 161 -4.81 -19.39 5.51
C VAL A 161 -6.31 -19.50 5.21
N GLU A 162 -6.69 -20.32 4.22
CA GLU A 162 -8.11 -20.61 3.92
C GLU A 162 -8.82 -21.38 5.03
N LEU A 163 -8.13 -22.27 5.73
CA LEU A 163 -8.65 -23.02 6.86
C LEU A 163 -8.83 -22.15 8.11
N VAL A 164 -7.87 -21.27 8.39
CA VAL A 164 -7.91 -20.38 9.57
C VAL A 164 -8.85 -19.18 9.34
N CYS A 165 -8.99 -18.72 8.11
CA CYS A 165 -9.86 -17.62 7.73
C CYS A 165 -10.86 -18.06 6.66
N PRO A 166 -11.91 -18.85 7.01
CA PRO A 166 -12.87 -19.40 6.05
C PRO A 166 -13.61 -18.33 5.22
N TRP A 167 -13.66 -17.08 5.70
CA TRP A 167 -14.18 -15.93 4.95
C TRP A 167 -13.41 -15.65 3.66
N PHE A 168 -12.13 -16.03 3.57
CA PHE A 168 -11.35 -15.92 2.33
C PHE A 168 -11.62 -17.06 1.33
N ALA A 169 -12.18 -18.18 1.81
CA ALA A 169 -12.45 -19.37 0.98
C ALA A 169 -13.80 -19.30 0.21
N PHE A 170 -14.76 -18.50 0.68
CA PHE A 170 -16.10 -18.46 0.12
C PHE A 170 -16.20 -17.79 -1.27
N GLY A 171 -15.29 -16.87 -1.62
CA GLY A 171 -15.33 -16.13 -2.88
C GLY A 171 -15.23 -16.96 -4.17
N PRO A 172 -14.41 -18.02 -4.25
CA PRO A 172 -14.26 -18.80 -5.49
C PRO A 172 -15.35 -19.82 -5.80
N ARG A 173 -16.06 -20.29 -4.78
CA ARG A 173 -17.07 -21.36 -4.98
C ARG A 173 -18.43 -20.82 -5.42
N LEU A 174 -18.81 -19.66 -4.92
CA LEU A 174 -20.10 -19.03 -5.30
C LEU A 174 -20.15 -18.64 -6.78
N LEU A 175 -19.01 -18.22 -7.36
CA LEU A 175 -18.96 -17.77 -8.76
C LEU A 175 -18.96 -18.92 -9.77
N ARG A 176 -18.65 -20.14 -9.37
CA ARG A 176 -18.76 -21.31 -10.29
C ARG A 176 -20.22 -21.74 -10.51
N HIS A 177 -21.10 -21.52 -9.55
CA HIS A 177 -22.52 -21.85 -9.68
C HIS A 177 -23.32 -20.76 -10.42
N VAL A 178 -22.85 -19.50 -10.40
CA VAL A 178 -23.51 -18.39 -11.13
C VAL A 178 -23.09 -18.33 -12.62
N ALA A 179 -21.95 -18.92 -12.98
CA ALA A 179 -21.47 -18.97 -14.37
C ALA A 179 -21.92 -20.23 -15.14
N ALA A 180 -22.61 -21.16 -14.48
CA ALA A 180 -23.13 -22.40 -15.06
C ALA A 180 -24.68 -22.43 -15.18
N GLY A 181 -25.37 -21.35 -14.85
CA GLY A 181 -26.79 -21.10 -15.08
C GLY A 181 -26.98 -19.86 -15.94
#